data_6f92ea38ff71a7a2fc4c3082e0e9dc60
#
_entry.id   6f92ea38ff71a7a2fc4c3082e0e9dc60
#
_cell.length_a   1.000
_cell.length_b   1.000
_cell.length_c   1.000
_cell.angle_alpha   90.00
_cell.angle_beta   90.00
_cell.angle_gamma   90.00
#
_symmetry.space_group_name_H-M   'P 1'
#
loop_
_entity.id
_entity.type
_entity.pdbx_description
1 polymer ?
#
loop_
_entity_poly.entity_id
_entity_poly.type
_entity_poly.pdbx_seq_one_letter_code
_entity_poly.pdbx_strand_id
1 'polypeptide(L)'
;MRERPVIVHVQESLEDGDARVTVTLSWEDEEFSGQAVGATADAARPRLVGEATLHAIEKVAHDAITMDLSAVATQELGDVRIALAQVDITNLSERFVGSALIRDDDPSLATVRAVLDALNRRISLLDA
;
A
#
# COMPACT_ATOMS: atom_id res chain seq x y z
N MET A 1 13.37 1.19 19.67
CA MET A 1 12.17 0.72 18.97
C MET A 1 12.24 1.17 17.52
N ARG A 2 11.98 0.27 16.61
CA ARG A 2 12.01 0.61 15.18
C ARG A 2 10.72 1.28 14.78
N GLU A 3 10.86 2.34 14.03
CA GLU A 3 9.70 3.06 13.52
C GLU A 3 9.13 2.36 12.30
N ARG A 4 7.86 2.60 12.06
CA ARG A 4 7.14 2.13 10.88
C ARG A 4 6.46 3.31 10.23
N PRO A 5 6.35 3.32 8.90
CA PRO A 5 5.57 4.37 8.25
C PRO A 5 4.15 4.40 8.79
N VAL A 6 3.65 5.61 8.99
CA VAL A 6 2.29 5.83 9.50
C VAL A 6 1.45 6.44 8.39
N ILE A 7 0.23 5.94 8.22
CA ILE A 7 -0.68 6.44 7.21
C ILE A 7 -1.20 7.81 7.65
N VAL A 8 -0.93 8.84 6.83
CA VAL A 8 -1.45 10.19 7.08
C VAL A 8 -2.84 10.31 6.46
N HIS A 9 -2.96 10.01 5.17
CA HIS A 9 -4.27 9.96 4.52
C HIS A 9 -4.19 9.21 3.20
N VAL A 10 -5.38 8.81 2.73
CA VAL A 10 -5.59 8.17 1.44
C VAL A 10 -6.65 9.01 0.72
N GLN A 11 -6.31 9.54 -0.43
CA GLN A 11 -7.21 10.36 -1.23
C GLN A 11 -7.52 9.68 -2.55
N GLU A 12 -8.79 9.74 -2.94
CA GLU A 12 -9.25 9.18 -4.20
C GLU A 12 -10.03 10.26 -4.93
N SER A 13 -9.73 10.46 -6.21
CA SER A 13 -10.42 11.44 -7.01
C SER A 13 -10.64 10.91 -8.42
N LEU A 14 -11.62 11.50 -9.11
CA LEU A 14 -11.91 11.21 -10.52
C LEU A 14 -11.54 12.43 -11.32
N GLU A 15 -10.61 12.29 -12.24
CA GLU A 15 -10.15 13.39 -13.10
C GLU A 15 -10.01 12.91 -14.53
N ASP A 16 -10.59 13.65 -15.46
CA ASP A 16 -10.46 13.40 -16.91
C ASP A 16 -10.81 11.95 -17.29
N GLY A 17 -11.80 11.36 -16.61
CA GLY A 17 -12.22 10.00 -16.89
C GLY A 17 -11.38 8.91 -16.23
N ASP A 18 -10.37 9.28 -15.46
CA ASP A 18 -9.53 8.35 -14.75
C ASP A 18 -9.72 8.46 -13.24
N ALA A 19 -9.42 7.39 -12.53
CA ALA A 19 -9.35 7.39 -11.08
C ALA A 19 -7.90 7.66 -10.66
N ARG A 20 -7.71 8.56 -9.71
CA ARG A 20 -6.40 8.87 -9.14
C ARG A 20 -6.42 8.57 -7.65
N VAL A 21 -5.45 7.82 -7.19
CA VAL A 21 -5.29 7.52 -5.76
C VAL A 21 -3.96 8.09 -5.30
N THR A 22 -3.98 8.82 -4.19
CA THR A 22 -2.78 9.36 -3.55
C THR A 22 -2.73 8.82 -2.12
N VAL A 23 -1.62 8.21 -1.77
CA VAL A 23 -1.38 7.71 -0.41
C VAL A 23 -0.23 8.51 0.18
N THR A 24 -0.43 9.07 1.37
CA THR A 24 0.59 9.84 2.07
C THR A 24 0.96 9.10 3.35
N LEU A 25 2.26 8.88 3.53
CA LEU A 25 2.82 8.21 4.70
C LEU A 25 3.75 9.17 5.43
N SER A 26 3.84 9.04 6.74
CA SER A 26 4.79 9.77 7.56
C SER A 26 5.88 8.81 8.04
N TRP A 27 7.12 9.22 7.91
CA TRP A 27 8.30 8.46 8.34
C TRP A 27 9.36 9.43 8.83
N GLU A 28 9.79 9.27 10.09
CA GLU A 28 10.83 10.12 10.68
C GLU A 28 10.55 11.62 10.51
N ASP A 29 9.32 12.03 10.83
CA ASP A 29 8.85 13.42 10.78
C ASP A 29 8.78 14.01 9.36
N GLU A 30 8.89 13.20 8.33
CA GLU A 30 8.71 13.63 6.94
C GLU A 30 7.52 12.91 6.34
N GLU A 31 6.87 13.55 5.37
CA GLU A 31 5.76 12.96 4.63
C GLU A 31 6.20 12.57 3.23
N PHE A 32 5.72 11.42 2.79
CA PHE A 32 6.01 10.87 1.48
C PHE A 32 4.69 10.47 0.82
N SER A 33 4.48 10.93 -0.40
CA SER A 33 3.24 10.62 -1.12
C SER A 33 3.54 9.82 -2.38
N GLY A 34 2.69 8.85 -2.65
CA GLY A 34 2.71 8.09 -3.89
C GLY A 34 1.37 8.17 -4.58
N GLN A 35 1.36 8.08 -5.89
CA GLN A 35 0.14 8.17 -6.70
C GLN A 35 0.06 7.02 -7.68
N ALA A 36 -1.18 6.66 -8.02
CA ALA A 36 -1.47 5.74 -9.10
C ALA A 36 -2.71 6.24 -9.82
N VAL A 37 -2.74 6.08 -11.14
CA VAL A 37 -3.85 6.51 -11.99
C VAL A 37 -4.27 5.33 -12.85
N GLY A 38 -5.57 5.12 -12.98
CA GLY A 38 -6.08 4.02 -13.79
C GLY A 38 -7.58 4.07 -13.98
N ALA A 39 -8.17 2.91 -14.26
CA ALA A 39 -9.58 2.79 -14.57
C ALA A 39 -10.45 3.18 -13.39
N THR A 40 -11.64 3.74 -13.70
CA THR A 40 -12.60 4.19 -12.67
C THR A 40 -13.41 3.05 -12.08
N ALA A 41 -13.35 1.85 -12.66
CA ALA A 41 -14.12 0.70 -12.17
C ALA A 41 -13.73 0.36 -10.73
N ASP A 42 -14.73 0.04 -9.91
CA ASP A 42 -14.50 -0.32 -8.50
C ASP A 42 -13.55 -1.51 -8.36
N ALA A 43 -13.61 -2.45 -9.29
CA ALA A 43 -12.75 -3.65 -9.25
C ALA A 43 -11.26 -3.29 -9.43
N ALA A 44 -10.94 -2.16 -10.05
CA ALA A 44 -9.56 -1.72 -10.25
C ALA A 44 -9.01 -0.94 -9.05
N ARG A 45 -9.89 -0.50 -8.14
CA ARG A 45 -9.49 0.40 -7.07
C ARG A 45 -8.47 -0.22 -6.10
N PRO A 46 -8.61 -1.47 -5.64
CA PRO A 46 -7.62 -2.04 -4.73
C PRO A 46 -6.21 -2.06 -5.31
N ARG A 47 -6.08 -2.34 -6.60
CA ARG A 47 -4.77 -2.35 -7.24
C ARG A 47 -4.17 -0.95 -7.29
N LEU A 48 -4.98 0.07 -7.63
CA LEU A 48 -4.50 1.45 -7.64
C LEU A 48 -4.05 1.90 -6.26
N VAL A 49 -4.83 1.55 -5.22
CA VAL A 49 -4.47 1.89 -3.84
C VAL A 49 -3.16 1.22 -3.45
N GLY A 50 -3.00 -0.06 -3.79
CA GLY A 50 -1.77 -0.79 -3.50
C GLY A 50 -0.57 -0.20 -4.22
N GLU A 51 -0.72 0.14 -5.50
CA GLU A 51 0.37 0.74 -6.28
C GLU A 51 0.76 2.11 -5.74
N ALA A 52 -0.22 2.95 -5.38
CA ALA A 52 0.07 4.25 -4.79
C ALA A 52 0.84 4.08 -3.47
N THR A 53 0.47 3.08 -2.68
CA THR A 53 1.17 2.78 -1.42
C THR A 53 2.62 2.39 -1.69
N LEU A 54 2.86 1.53 -2.69
CA LEU A 54 4.23 1.14 -3.04
C LEU A 54 5.07 2.33 -3.48
N HIS A 55 4.49 3.25 -4.26
CA HIS A 55 5.21 4.45 -4.69
C HIS A 55 5.62 5.31 -3.50
N ALA A 56 4.74 5.44 -2.49
CA ALA A 56 5.07 6.18 -1.28
C ALA A 56 6.19 5.49 -0.51
N ILE A 57 6.14 4.16 -0.39
CA ILE A 57 7.16 3.39 0.32
C ILE A 57 8.52 3.47 -0.40
N GLU A 58 8.52 3.45 -1.72
CA GLU A 58 9.76 3.60 -2.48
C GLU A 58 10.45 4.92 -2.15
N LYS A 59 9.67 5.99 -1.96
CA LYS A 59 10.22 7.27 -1.54
C LYS A 59 10.76 7.23 -0.11
N VAL A 60 10.06 6.56 0.80
CA VAL A 60 10.56 6.35 2.17
C VAL A 60 11.91 5.65 2.14
N ALA A 61 12.07 4.68 1.26
CA ALA A 61 13.31 3.91 1.13
C ALA A 61 14.35 4.60 0.23
N HIS A 62 14.10 5.84 -0.19
CA HIS A 62 15.00 6.62 -1.07
C HIS A 62 15.36 5.84 -2.34
N ASP A 63 14.39 5.14 -2.91
CA ASP A 63 14.53 4.34 -4.13
C ASP A 63 15.56 3.21 -4.02
N ALA A 64 15.89 2.80 -2.78
CA ALA A 64 16.81 1.68 -2.57
C ALA A 64 16.20 0.33 -2.92
N ILE A 65 14.87 0.24 -2.99
CA ILE A 65 14.16 -0.98 -3.35
C ILE A 65 13.22 -0.70 -4.52
N THR A 66 13.06 -1.69 -5.37
CA THR A 66 12.12 -1.66 -6.49
C THR A 66 11.05 -2.71 -6.23
N MET A 67 9.79 -2.30 -6.26
CA MET A 67 8.70 -3.18 -5.86
C MET A 67 7.62 -3.28 -6.92
N ASP A 68 7.01 -4.45 -7.00
CA ASP A 68 5.82 -4.69 -7.81
C ASP A 68 4.71 -5.21 -6.94
N LEU A 69 3.50 -4.74 -7.19
CA LEU A 69 2.30 -5.29 -6.57
C LEU A 69 1.90 -6.52 -7.38
N SER A 70 2.21 -7.69 -6.85
CA SER A 70 1.95 -8.94 -7.54
C SER A 70 0.47 -9.30 -7.53
N ALA A 71 -0.21 -9.08 -6.40
CA ALA A 71 -1.64 -9.37 -6.29
C ALA A 71 -2.25 -8.61 -5.13
N VAL A 72 -3.53 -8.27 -5.27
CA VAL A 72 -4.37 -7.78 -4.18
C VAL A 72 -5.69 -8.52 -4.24
N ALA A 73 -6.27 -8.75 -3.07
CA ALA A 73 -7.56 -9.45 -2.99
C ALA A 73 -8.30 -9.02 -1.73
N THR A 74 -9.60 -9.23 -1.76
CA THR A 74 -10.45 -9.13 -0.57
C THR A 74 -11.01 -10.51 -0.33
N GLN A 75 -10.97 -10.97 0.91
CA GLN A 75 -11.44 -12.30 1.26
C GLN A 75 -12.26 -12.27 2.52
N GLU A 76 -13.30 -13.11 2.55
CA GLU A 76 -14.07 -13.28 3.78
C GLU A 76 -13.46 -14.41 4.59
N LEU A 77 -13.39 -14.19 5.91
CA LEU A 77 -12.95 -15.21 6.84
C LEU A 77 -13.91 -15.17 8.03
N GLY A 78 -14.80 -16.18 8.10
CA GLY A 78 -15.88 -16.14 9.09
C GLY A 78 -16.78 -14.94 8.83
N ASP A 79 -16.92 -14.09 9.83
CA ASP A 79 -17.78 -12.90 9.75
C ASP A 79 -16.97 -11.61 9.48
N VAL A 80 -15.69 -11.72 9.13
CA VAL A 80 -14.86 -10.55 8.83
C VAL A 80 -14.41 -10.58 7.38
N ARG A 81 -14.07 -9.38 6.86
CA ARG A 81 -13.47 -9.24 5.53
C ARG A 81 -12.04 -8.78 5.69
N ILE A 82 -11.16 -9.32 4.86
CA ILE A 82 -9.72 -9.09 4.95
C ILE A 82 -9.20 -8.60 3.62
N ALA A 83 -8.37 -7.55 3.64
CA ALA A 83 -7.59 -7.15 2.48
C ALA A 83 -6.27 -7.90 2.50
N LEU A 84 -5.86 -8.41 1.35
CA LEU A 84 -4.61 -9.16 1.17
C LEU A 84 -3.78 -8.48 0.09
N ALA A 85 -2.47 -8.42 0.31
CA ALA A 85 -1.55 -7.88 -0.68
C ALA A 85 -0.31 -8.76 -0.78
N GLN A 86 0.13 -8.99 -2.01
CA GLN A 86 1.37 -9.71 -2.29
C GLN A 86 2.31 -8.76 -3.02
N VAL A 87 3.48 -8.53 -2.45
CA VAL A 87 4.44 -7.57 -2.96
C VAL A 87 5.78 -8.27 -3.23
N ASP A 88 6.34 -8.02 -4.39
CA ASP A 88 7.66 -8.52 -4.74
C ASP A 88 8.66 -7.36 -4.66
N ILE A 89 9.76 -7.57 -3.96
CA ILE A 89 10.90 -6.64 -4.02
C ILE A 89 11.84 -7.20 -5.07
N THR A 90 11.76 -6.64 -6.28
CA THR A 90 12.36 -7.27 -7.46
C THR A 90 13.88 -7.23 -7.47
N ASN A 91 14.47 -6.14 -6.99
CA ASN A 91 15.94 -6.04 -6.98
C ASN A 91 16.59 -6.89 -5.86
N LEU A 92 15.81 -7.43 -4.95
CA LEU A 92 16.29 -8.31 -3.89
C LEU A 92 15.76 -9.74 -4.03
N SER A 93 14.92 -10.00 -5.02
CA SER A 93 14.29 -11.30 -5.26
C SER A 93 13.54 -11.82 -4.04
N GLU A 94 12.82 -10.92 -3.36
CA GLU A 94 12.04 -11.26 -2.17
C GLU A 94 10.55 -11.04 -2.41
N ARG A 95 9.73 -11.86 -1.76
CA ARG A 95 8.26 -11.77 -1.86
C ARG A 95 7.66 -11.74 -0.46
N PHE A 96 6.70 -10.83 -0.27
CA PHE A 96 6.02 -10.67 1.01
C PHE A 96 4.52 -10.68 0.82
N VAL A 97 3.81 -11.18 1.83
CA VAL A 97 2.35 -11.16 1.86
C VAL A 97 1.92 -10.47 3.14
N GLY A 98 0.97 -9.59 3.04
CA GLY A 98 0.41 -8.89 4.20
C GLY A 98 -1.11 -8.91 4.17
N SER A 99 -1.72 -8.62 5.30
CA SER A 99 -3.16 -8.60 5.45
C SER A 99 -3.60 -7.55 6.44
N ALA A 100 -4.87 -7.13 6.31
CA ALA A 100 -5.49 -6.20 7.25
C ALA A 100 -6.99 -6.40 7.25
N LEU A 101 -7.62 -6.23 8.40
CA LEU A 101 -9.07 -6.27 8.50
C LEU A 101 -9.67 -5.05 7.82
N ILE A 102 -10.75 -5.27 7.07
CA ILE A 102 -11.53 -4.17 6.51
C ILE A 102 -12.49 -3.71 7.59
N ARG A 103 -12.32 -2.47 8.03
CA ARG A 103 -13.14 -1.85 9.07
C ARG A 103 -13.86 -0.65 8.49
N ASP A 104 -15.05 -0.36 9.03
CA ASP A 104 -15.83 0.83 8.67
C ASP A 104 -16.12 0.91 7.18
N ASP A 105 -16.25 -0.24 6.51
CA ASP A 105 -16.46 -0.34 5.06
C ASP A 105 -15.43 0.46 4.27
N ASP A 106 -14.18 0.47 4.74
CA ASP A 106 -13.10 1.18 4.06
C ASP A 106 -12.05 0.19 3.53
N PRO A 107 -12.31 -0.44 2.37
CA PRO A 107 -11.36 -1.39 1.79
C PRO A 107 -10.07 -0.72 1.32
N SER A 108 -10.12 0.56 0.95
CA SER A 108 -8.91 1.28 0.53
C SER A 108 -7.91 1.41 1.66
N LEU A 109 -8.36 1.83 2.84
CA LEU A 109 -7.47 1.93 3.99
C LEU A 109 -6.92 0.57 4.38
N ALA A 110 -7.76 -0.48 4.34
CA ALA A 110 -7.31 -1.83 4.64
C ALA A 110 -6.25 -2.31 3.64
N THR A 111 -6.40 -1.95 2.36
CA THR A 111 -5.42 -2.31 1.34
C THR A 111 -4.07 -1.63 1.62
N VAL A 112 -4.06 -0.36 2.00
CA VAL A 112 -2.82 0.33 2.39
C VAL A 112 -2.18 -0.41 3.57
N ARG A 113 -2.97 -0.77 4.58
CA ARG A 113 -2.46 -1.49 5.75
C ARG A 113 -1.91 -2.87 5.39
N ALA A 114 -2.55 -3.56 4.46
CA ALA A 114 -2.08 -4.88 4.01
C ALA A 114 -0.71 -4.77 3.32
N VAL A 115 -0.54 -3.75 2.47
CA VAL A 115 0.75 -3.51 1.81
C VAL A 115 1.82 -3.17 2.85
N LEU A 116 1.50 -2.29 3.80
CA LEU A 116 2.45 -1.95 4.87
C LEU A 116 2.78 -3.15 5.73
N ASP A 117 1.78 -3.99 6.05
CA ASP A 117 2.01 -5.21 6.83
C ASP A 117 3.00 -6.13 6.12
N ALA A 118 2.86 -6.26 4.80
CA ALA A 118 3.78 -7.08 4.01
C ALA A 118 5.23 -6.58 4.10
N LEU A 119 5.43 -5.26 4.15
CA LEU A 119 6.74 -4.65 3.98
C LEU A 119 7.36 -4.09 5.26
N ASN A 120 6.59 -3.92 6.33
CA ASN A 120 7.08 -3.23 7.54
C ASN A 120 8.36 -3.84 8.10
N ARG A 121 8.45 -5.16 8.12
CA ARG A 121 9.64 -5.83 8.62
C ARG A 121 10.88 -5.44 7.81
N ARG A 122 10.71 -5.39 6.49
CA ARG A 122 11.83 -5.06 5.60
C ARG A 122 12.22 -3.59 5.69
N ILE A 123 11.22 -2.70 5.77
CA ILE A 123 11.47 -1.27 5.91
C ILE A 123 12.22 -0.98 7.21
N SER A 124 11.84 -1.63 8.30
CA SER A 124 12.52 -1.46 9.59
C SER A 124 13.99 -1.86 9.51
N LEU A 125 14.34 -2.86 8.69
CA LEU A 125 15.72 -3.28 8.50
C LEU A 125 16.53 -2.27 7.70
N LEU A 126 15.87 -1.56 6.77
CA LEU A 126 16.56 -0.57 5.95
C LEU A 126 17.01 0.64 6.76
N ASP A 127 16.36 0.88 7.89
CA ASP A 127 16.68 2.01 8.77
C ASP A 127 17.78 1.68 9.78
N ALA A 128 18.28 0.48 9.76
CA ALA A 128 19.27 0.04 10.74
C ALA A 128 20.69 0.54 10.40
#